data_5bc657ae940f04aa46b476a023f3a623
#
_entry.id   5bc657ae940f04aa46b476a023f3a623
#
_cell.length_a   1.000
_cell.length_b   1.000
_cell.length_c   1.000
_cell.angle_alpha   90.00
_cell.angle_beta   90.00
_cell.angle_gamma   90.00
#
_symmetry.space_group_name_H-M   'P 1'
#
loop_
_entity.id
_entity.type
_entity.pdbx_description
1 polymer ?
#
loop_
_entity_poly.entity_id
_entity_poly.type
_entity_poly.pdbx_seq_one_letter_code
_entity_poly.pdbx_strand_id
1 'polypeptide(L)'
;MSQLDIKIRKLQDNGSTFRANIETLYLGGVRSAKVDRLHFEVPEEWKVCTISLHVQRLSGTLPDPQILDENNSVLVDRRWTLEKEGTWMLLAINDSGYIAMTKPGKYTCYDTIDTDTTTENITPSIYEPVSYTHLTLP
;
A
#
# COMPACT_ATOMS: atom_id res chain seq x y z
N MET A 1 11.31 9.09 -6.96
CA MET A 1 10.30 8.33 -6.22
C MET A 1 10.69 8.29 -4.75
N SER A 2 9.81 8.69 -3.88
CA SER A 2 10.13 8.65 -2.46
C SER A 2 9.82 7.28 -1.87
N GLN A 3 10.51 6.95 -0.79
CA GLN A 3 10.38 5.68 -0.12
C GLN A 3 10.04 5.92 1.35
N LEU A 4 9.03 5.19 1.82
CA LEU A 4 8.65 5.16 3.23
C LEU A 4 9.22 3.89 3.84
N ASP A 5 9.99 4.02 4.89
CA ASP A 5 10.56 2.87 5.60
C ASP A 5 9.72 2.57 6.83
N ILE A 6 9.17 1.38 6.88
CA ILE A 6 8.33 0.93 7.98
C ILE A 6 9.00 -0.27 8.64
N LYS A 7 9.20 -0.19 9.95
CA LYS A 7 9.83 -1.28 10.69
C LYS A 7 8.75 -2.11 11.37
N ILE A 8 8.75 -3.40 11.11
CA ILE A 8 7.85 -4.35 11.77
C ILE A 8 8.61 -4.96 12.94
N ARG A 9 8.03 -4.84 14.12
CA ARG A 9 8.62 -5.36 15.36
C ARG A 9 7.84 -6.55 15.87
N LYS A 10 8.57 -7.52 16.39
CA LYS A 10 7.99 -8.64 17.12
C LYS A 10 8.07 -8.34 18.61
N LEU A 11 6.93 -8.38 19.27
CA LEU A 11 6.84 -8.20 20.72
C LEU A 11 6.35 -9.52 21.32
N GLN A 12 7.01 -9.96 22.38
CA GLN A 12 6.65 -11.20 23.08
C GLN A 12 6.23 -10.87 24.50
N ASP A 13 5.02 -10.36 24.62
CA ASP A 13 4.52 -9.88 25.91
C ASP A 13 3.35 -10.75 26.38
N ASN A 14 3.04 -11.79 26.08
CA ASN A 14 1.93 -12.68 26.37
C ASN A 14 1.45 -13.28 25.05
N GLY A 15 2.39 -13.85 24.35
CA GLY A 15 2.21 -14.28 22.98
C GLY A 15 2.92 -13.34 22.04
N SER A 16 3.18 -13.81 20.83
CA SER A 16 3.89 -13.00 19.82
C SER A 16 2.97 -12.04 19.13
N THR A 17 3.37 -10.78 19.08
CA THR A 17 2.65 -9.73 18.39
C THR A 17 3.59 -9.03 17.41
N PHE A 18 3.12 -8.84 16.20
CA PHE A 18 3.87 -8.09 15.18
C PHE A 18 3.16 -6.76 14.93
N ARG A 19 3.91 -5.68 14.95
CA ARG A 19 3.32 -4.35 14.73
C ARG A 19 4.31 -3.40 14.11
N ALA A 20 3.78 -2.44 13.37
CA ALA A 20 4.59 -1.41 12.75
C ALA A 20 5.04 -0.37 13.78
N ASN A 21 6.17 0.27 13.51
CA ASN A 21 6.68 1.37 14.32
C ASN A 21 5.96 2.69 14.02
N ILE A 22 5.09 2.70 13.01
CA ILE A 22 4.31 3.88 12.61
C ILE A 22 2.84 3.57 12.81
N GLU A 23 2.11 4.51 13.40
CA GLU A 23 0.69 4.31 13.65
C GLU A 23 -0.15 4.51 12.40
N THR A 24 0.18 5.51 11.60
CA THR A 24 -0.58 5.84 10.39
C THR A 24 0.38 6.06 9.22
N LEU A 25 0.08 5.42 8.10
CA LEU A 25 0.80 5.65 6.85
C LEU A 25 0.11 6.78 6.08
N TYR A 26 0.92 7.63 5.45
CA TYR A 26 0.42 8.68 4.57
C TYR A 26 0.78 8.29 3.14
N LEU A 27 -0.22 8.00 2.33
CA LEU A 27 -0.02 7.39 1.01
C LEU A 27 -0.17 8.38 -0.15
N GLY A 28 0.00 9.67 0.11
CA GLY A 28 -0.13 10.69 -0.91
C GLY A 28 -1.56 11.14 -1.07
N GLY A 29 -1.90 11.64 -2.26
CA GLY A 29 -3.24 12.13 -2.52
C GLY A 29 -4.22 11.02 -2.84
N VAL A 30 -5.49 11.27 -2.59
CA VAL A 30 -6.57 10.37 -3.00
C VAL A 30 -6.46 10.17 -4.51
N ARG A 31 -6.58 8.92 -4.96
CA ARG A 31 -6.49 8.48 -6.36
C ARG A 31 -5.08 8.53 -6.95
N SER A 32 -4.05 8.80 -6.17
CA SER A 32 -2.68 8.73 -6.66
C SER A 32 -2.22 7.28 -6.78
N ALA A 33 -1.18 7.05 -7.58
CA ALA A 33 -0.61 5.73 -7.76
C ALA A 33 0.89 5.83 -8.03
N LYS A 34 1.64 4.92 -7.45
CA LYS A 34 3.07 4.75 -7.74
C LYS A 34 3.93 5.97 -7.42
N VAL A 35 3.43 6.87 -6.58
CA VAL A 35 4.20 8.04 -6.14
C VAL A 35 5.23 7.63 -5.09
N ASP A 36 4.82 6.76 -4.18
CA ASP A 36 5.67 6.32 -3.09
C ASP A 36 5.89 4.81 -3.15
N ARG A 37 7.04 4.40 -2.64
CA ARG A 37 7.37 2.99 -2.43
C ARG A 37 7.34 2.74 -0.93
N LEU A 38 6.67 1.69 -0.51
CA LEU A 38 6.67 1.23 0.87
C LEU A 38 7.74 0.16 1.02
N HIS A 39 8.65 0.36 1.94
CA HIS A 39 9.69 -0.63 2.24
C HIS A 39 9.52 -1.08 3.68
N PHE A 40 9.47 -2.39 3.89
CA PHE A 40 9.24 -2.96 5.21
C PHE A 40 10.50 -3.66 5.72
N GLU A 41 10.97 -3.26 6.88
CA GLU A 41 12.02 -3.96 7.58
C GLU A 41 11.33 -4.98 8.47
N VAL A 42 11.57 -6.25 8.21
CA VAL A 42 10.80 -7.35 8.83
C VAL A 42 11.65 -8.11 9.84
N PRO A 43 11.02 -8.82 10.79
CA PRO A 43 11.77 -9.66 11.72
C PRO A 43 12.57 -10.74 11.00
N GLU A 44 13.64 -11.20 11.63
CA GLU A 44 14.53 -12.19 11.06
C GLU A 44 13.79 -13.46 10.63
N GLU A 45 12.82 -13.89 11.42
CA GLU A 45 12.05 -15.09 11.13
C GLU A 45 11.17 -14.99 9.88
N TRP A 46 10.92 -13.77 9.39
CA TRP A 46 10.13 -13.56 8.20
C TRP A 46 10.95 -13.57 6.91
N LYS A 47 12.27 -13.65 7.02
CA LYS A 47 13.13 -13.62 5.83
C LYS A 47 12.97 -14.83 4.93
N VAL A 48 12.45 -15.92 5.48
CA VAL A 48 12.17 -17.15 4.71
C VAL A 48 10.70 -17.24 4.31
N CYS A 49 9.94 -16.16 4.45
CA CYS A 49 8.51 -16.13 4.18
C CYS A 49 8.20 -15.34 2.92
N THR A 50 7.07 -15.68 2.31
CA THR A 50 6.44 -14.80 1.31
C THR A 50 5.57 -13.81 2.08
N ILE A 51 5.78 -12.53 1.82
CA ILE A 51 5.09 -11.47 2.55
C ILE A 51 4.16 -10.74 1.59
N SER A 52 2.92 -10.54 2.01
CA SER A 52 1.94 -9.82 1.22
C SER A 52 1.33 -8.68 2.03
N LEU A 53 1.02 -7.59 1.34
CA LEU A 53 0.35 -6.44 1.93
C LEU A 53 -1.12 -6.52 1.62
N HIS A 54 -1.93 -6.47 2.66
CA HIS A 54 -3.39 -6.50 2.57
C HIS A 54 -3.93 -5.16 3.01
N VAL A 55 -4.88 -4.63 2.24
CA VAL A 55 -5.48 -3.33 2.50
C VAL A 55 -6.99 -3.48 2.56
N GLN A 56 -7.62 -2.79 3.49
CA GLN A 56 -9.06 -2.68 3.54
C GLN A 56 -9.41 -1.20 3.53
N ARG A 57 -10.18 -0.77 2.53
CA ARG A 57 -10.62 0.62 2.44
C ARG A 57 -11.72 0.88 3.48
N LEU A 58 -11.91 2.14 3.82
CA LEU A 58 -12.90 2.53 4.84
C LEU A 58 -14.28 1.96 4.57
N SER A 59 -14.68 1.84 3.30
CA SER A 59 -15.96 1.26 2.92
C SER A 59 -16.05 -0.24 3.18
N GLY A 60 -14.94 -0.88 3.53
CA GLY A 60 -14.88 -2.33 3.71
C GLY A 60 -14.39 -3.08 2.48
N THR A 61 -14.18 -2.41 1.36
CA THR A 61 -13.68 -3.04 0.15
C THR A 61 -12.26 -3.56 0.35
N LEU A 62 -12.01 -4.77 -0.14
CA LEU A 62 -10.71 -5.44 -0.02
C LEU A 62 -10.08 -5.58 -1.41
N PRO A 63 -9.22 -4.64 -1.81
CA PRO A 63 -8.46 -4.82 -3.05
C PRO A 63 -7.58 -6.06 -2.98
N ASP A 64 -7.20 -6.60 -4.12
CA ASP A 64 -6.31 -7.76 -4.15
C ASP A 64 -5.01 -7.46 -3.41
N PRO A 65 -4.53 -8.40 -2.58
CA PRO A 65 -3.27 -8.19 -1.87
C PRO A 65 -2.10 -8.13 -2.83
N GLN A 66 -1.06 -7.43 -2.41
CA GLN A 66 0.17 -7.27 -3.20
C GLN A 66 1.31 -8.00 -2.50
N ILE A 67 2.01 -8.86 -3.25
CA ILE A 67 3.17 -9.54 -2.72
C ILE A 67 4.35 -8.57 -2.77
N LEU A 68 5.08 -8.48 -1.66
CA LEU A 68 6.29 -7.65 -1.61
C LEU A 68 7.37 -8.24 -2.51
N ASP A 69 8.18 -7.38 -3.09
CA ASP A 69 9.30 -7.84 -3.90
C ASP A 69 10.43 -8.41 -3.03
N GLU A 70 11.53 -8.79 -3.65
CA GLU A 70 12.68 -9.37 -2.95
C GLU A 70 13.32 -8.42 -1.94
N ASN A 71 13.08 -7.11 -2.08
CA ASN A 71 13.55 -6.09 -1.15
C ASN A 71 12.49 -5.73 -0.12
N ASN A 72 11.44 -6.53 0.02
CA ASN A 72 10.32 -6.28 0.92
C ASN A 72 9.67 -4.93 0.68
N SER A 73 9.51 -4.59 -0.59
CA SER A 73 8.95 -3.29 -1.01
C SER A 73 7.77 -3.47 -1.93
N VAL A 74 6.92 -2.46 -1.98
CA VAL A 74 5.78 -2.43 -2.88
C VAL A 74 5.46 -0.97 -3.21
N LEU A 75 5.03 -0.71 -4.44
CA LEU A 75 4.58 0.62 -4.84
C LEU A 75 3.16 0.84 -4.34
N VAL A 76 2.87 2.05 -3.90
CA VAL A 76 1.52 2.41 -3.48
C VAL A 76 0.59 2.27 -4.68
N ASP A 77 -0.45 1.48 -4.50
CA ASP A 77 -1.40 1.14 -5.57
C ASP A 77 -2.60 2.09 -5.51
N ARG A 78 -3.08 2.49 -6.68
CA ARG A 78 -4.23 3.38 -6.77
C ARG A 78 -5.49 2.78 -6.16
N ARG A 79 -5.61 1.46 -6.17
CA ARG A 79 -6.77 0.80 -5.55
C ARG A 79 -6.85 1.04 -4.05
N TRP A 80 -5.73 1.32 -3.40
CA TRP A 80 -5.72 1.66 -1.97
C TRP A 80 -6.12 3.12 -1.74
N THR A 81 -5.74 4.00 -2.64
CA THR A 81 -5.92 5.44 -2.49
C THR A 81 -7.25 5.95 -3.06
N LEU A 82 -8.09 5.06 -3.59
CA LEU A 82 -9.42 5.45 -4.07
C LEU A 82 -10.30 6.02 -2.96
N GLU A 83 -10.04 5.63 -1.71
CA GLU A 83 -10.69 6.19 -0.55
C GLU A 83 -9.63 6.83 0.34
N LYS A 84 -10.05 7.86 1.05
CA LYS A 84 -9.13 8.67 1.84
C LYS A 84 -8.47 7.90 2.98
N GLU A 85 -9.16 6.93 3.54
CA GLU A 85 -8.70 6.20 4.72
C GLU A 85 -8.92 4.71 4.58
N GLY A 86 -8.15 3.96 5.36
CA GLY A 86 -8.31 2.53 5.44
C GLY A 86 -7.36 1.92 6.45
N THR A 87 -7.28 0.60 6.44
CA THR A 87 -6.38 -0.16 7.29
C THR A 87 -5.51 -1.06 6.43
N TRP A 88 -4.39 -1.48 6.99
CA TRP A 88 -3.45 -2.35 6.29
C TRP A 88 -2.83 -3.34 7.26
N MET A 89 -2.35 -4.46 6.74
CA MET A 89 -1.55 -5.39 7.51
C MET A 89 -0.65 -6.17 6.57
N LEU A 90 0.40 -6.77 7.14
CA LEU A 90 1.24 -7.72 6.41
C LEU A 90 0.91 -9.13 6.86
N LEU A 91 0.98 -10.05 5.90
CA LEU A 91 0.85 -11.48 6.13
C LEU A 91 2.14 -12.15 5.68
N ALA A 92 2.73 -12.97 6.54
CA ALA A 92 3.94 -13.72 6.23
C ALA A 92 3.64 -15.21 6.32
N ILE A 93 3.90 -15.95 5.25
CA ILE A 93 3.66 -17.38 5.21
C ILE A 93 4.87 -18.11 4.61
N ASN A 94 5.03 -19.36 4.99
CA ASN A 94 6.02 -20.23 4.35
C ASN A 94 5.47 -21.64 4.19
N ASP A 95 6.27 -22.50 3.57
CA ASP A 95 5.85 -23.87 3.23
C ASP A 95 5.72 -24.80 4.44
N SER A 96 6.28 -24.42 5.59
CA SER A 96 6.24 -25.28 6.79
C SER A 96 4.99 -25.04 7.62
N GLY A 97 4.07 -24.20 7.16
CA GLY A 97 2.85 -23.91 7.89
C GLY A 97 2.93 -22.68 8.79
N TYR A 98 4.03 -21.95 8.74
CA TYR A 98 4.17 -20.70 9.48
C TYR A 98 3.24 -19.65 8.87
N ILE A 99 2.41 -19.03 9.70
CA ILE A 99 1.51 -17.97 9.30
C ILE A 99 1.56 -16.90 10.38
N ALA A 100 1.98 -15.69 10.00
CA ALA A 100 2.04 -14.59 10.94
C ALA A 100 1.44 -13.34 10.29
N MET A 101 0.85 -12.48 11.11
CA MET A 101 0.21 -11.25 10.64
C MET A 101 0.57 -10.12 11.58
N THR A 102 0.68 -8.91 11.02
CA THR A 102 0.81 -7.73 11.86
C THR A 102 -0.56 -7.33 12.41
N LYS A 103 -0.56 -6.60 13.50
CA LYS A 103 -1.78 -5.90 13.89
C LYS A 103 -2.13 -4.90 12.80
N PRO A 104 -3.42 -4.70 12.50
CA PRO A 104 -3.81 -3.72 11.50
C PRO A 104 -3.32 -2.32 11.85
N GLY A 105 -2.72 -1.67 10.89
CA GLY A 105 -2.36 -0.27 10.98
C GLY A 105 -3.35 0.57 10.21
N LYS A 106 -3.22 1.88 10.28
CA LYS A 106 -4.09 2.80 9.55
C LYS A 106 -3.31 3.46 8.43
N TYR A 107 -4.02 3.93 7.42
CA TYR A 107 -3.44 4.80 6.41
C TYR A 107 -4.42 5.92 6.07
N THR A 108 -3.89 7.01 5.58
CA THR A 108 -4.70 8.13 5.14
C THR A 108 -4.06 8.78 3.92
N CYS A 109 -4.88 9.45 3.13
CA CYS A 109 -4.47 10.21 1.97
C CYS A 109 -4.98 11.64 2.13
N TYR A 110 -4.30 12.62 1.51
CA TYR A 110 -4.84 13.97 1.53
C TYR A 110 -5.89 14.13 0.43
N ASP A 111 -6.79 15.09 0.62
CA ASP A 111 -7.88 15.34 -0.33
C ASP A 111 -7.34 15.88 -1.64
N THR A 112 -7.96 15.45 -2.72
CA THR A 112 -7.67 15.96 -4.06
C THR A 112 -8.98 16.30 -4.74
N ILE A 113 -8.89 17.05 -5.84
CA ILE A 113 -10.06 17.37 -6.66
C ILE A 113 -10.34 16.17 -7.55
N ASP A 114 -11.60 15.76 -7.61
CA ASP A 114 -12.02 14.67 -8.47
C ASP A 114 -11.87 15.08 -9.94
N THR A 115 -11.10 14.32 -10.68
CA THR A 115 -10.85 14.58 -12.10
C THR A 115 -11.74 13.75 -13.01
N ASP A 116 -12.84 13.22 -12.47
CA ASP A 116 -13.78 12.36 -13.18
C ASP A 116 -13.17 11.00 -13.57
N THR A 117 -12.03 10.65 -13.01
CA THR A 117 -11.43 9.34 -13.23
C THR A 117 -11.84 8.42 -12.10
N THR A 118 -12.90 7.68 -12.30
CA THR A 118 -13.43 6.76 -11.28
C THR A 118 -12.89 5.36 -11.42
N THR A 119 -12.11 5.07 -12.46
CA THR A 119 -11.55 3.75 -12.69
C THR A 119 -10.29 3.55 -11.85
N GLU A 120 -10.00 2.31 -11.52
CA GLU A 120 -8.78 1.97 -10.77
C GLU A 120 -7.53 2.15 -11.62
N ASN A 121 -7.66 2.07 -12.93
CA ASN A 121 -6.55 2.24 -13.86
C ASN A 121 -6.79 3.45 -14.74
N ILE A 122 -5.74 4.24 -14.90
CA ILE A 122 -5.79 5.43 -15.74
C ILE A 122 -4.79 5.25 -16.86
N THR A 123 -5.22 5.50 -18.09
CA THR A 123 -4.31 5.48 -19.21
C THR A 123 -3.69 6.88 -19.35
N PRO A 124 -2.40 6.96 -19.61
CA PRO A 124 -1.75 8.27 -19.74
C PRO A 124 -2.40 9.17 -20.80
N SER A 125 -2.96 8.60 -21.84
CA SER A 125 -3.61 9.38 -22.88
C SER A 125 -4.77 10.23 -22.41
N ILE A 126 -5.37 9.89 -21.26
CA ILE A 126 -6.45 10.70 -20.69
C ILE A 126 -5.93 12.06 -20.24
N TYR A 127 -4.65 12.12 -19.89
CA TYR A 127 -4.03 13.31 -19.34
C TYR A 127 -3.05 13.98 -20.29
N GLU A 128 -2.93 13.48 -21.50
CA GLU A 128 -2.08 14.16 -22.44
C GLU A 128 -2.62 15.55 -22.65
N PRO A 129 -1.81 16.56 -22.31
CA PRO A 129 -2.25 17.89 -22.58
C PRO A 129 -2.38 17.94 -24.09
N VAL A 130 -3.41 18.42 -24.46
CA VAL A 130 -3.59 18.55 -25.85
C VAL A 130 -2.64 19.63 -26.28
N SER A 131 -1.57 19.46 -25.91
CA SER A 131 -0.50 20.40 -26.08
C SER A 131 -0.10 20.53 -27.50
N TYR A 132 -0.77 19.95 -26.82
CA TYR A 132 -0.72 19.65 -27.28
C TYR A 132 -1.44 19.86 -27.76
N THR A 133 -1.63 19.96 -28.30
CA THR A 133 -1.99 20.03 -28.73
C THR A 133 -2.80 19.70 -28.98
N HIS A 134 -3.10 19.46 -28.90
CA HIS A 134 -3.65 19.22 -29.13
C HIS A 134 -4.34 18.92 -28.82
N LEU A 135 -4.57 18.93 -28.80
CA LEU A 135 -5.05 18.71 -28.61
C LEU A 135 -5.67 18.25 -28.45
N THR A 136 -5.87 18.01 -28.49
CA THR A 136 -6.15 17.73 -28.46
C THR A 136 -6.61 17.40 -28.27
N LEU A 137 -7.10 17.20 -28.04
CA LEU A 137 -7.08 17.00 -28.01
C LEU A 137 -7.32 17.21 -28.39
N PRO A 138 -7.52 17.19 -28.76
CA PRO A 138 -7.37 17.46 -29.20
C PRO A 138 -7.56 17.72 -29.55
#